data_3ab87fe3ab53256247f8f5df27b07387
#
_entry.id   3ab87fe3ab53256247f8f5df27b07387
#
_cell.length_a   1.000
_cell.length_b   1.000
_cell.length_c   1.000
_cell.angle_alpha   90.00
_cell.angle_beta   90.00
_cell.angle_gamma   90.00
#
_symmetry.space_group_name_H-M   'P 1'
#
loop_
_entity.id
_entity.type
_entity.pdbx_description
1 polymer ?
#
loop_
_entity_poly.entity_id
_entity_poly.type
_entity_poly.pdbx_seq_one_letter_code
_entity_poly.pdbx_strand_id
1 'polypeptide(L)'
;MASAKEIQDRMRSIKDTLKITNAMYMISSSKLKKSKKMLADTEPYFYTLQSEMSRILRHLPDMNSIYFKTNAEIPERKRKAGYIVITADKGLAGSYNHNILKIAEEELAKRDDYKLFVLGELGRHYFEQKGINIDKQFHFVVQDPSLSRARRIAEDLLKLYHTNELDELYIIYTTMVNAMQEEAQVAQLLPLKKADFKIPVPIDIPLEGLALKPSAEEVMDHIVPNYVVGFVYGALVEAFSCEQNARMMAMEGATNSAKQMLKELDIEYNRARQAAITQEITEVIAGAKSQKTKKK
;
A
#
# COMPACT_ATOMS: atom_id res chain seq x y z
N MET A 1 19.14 39.94 7.72
CA MET A 1 18.68 38.99 8.77
C MET A 1 17.17 39.01 8.74
N ALA A 2 16.51 37.86 8.91
CA ALA A 2 15.07 37.85 9.03
C ALA A 2 14.62 38.64 10.27
N SER A 3 13.52 39.37 10.19
CA SER A 3 12.99 40.14 11.31
C SER A 3 12.45 39.18 12.39
N ALA A 4 12.45 39.61 13.65
CA ALA A 4 11.90 38.83 14.75
C ALA A 4 10.43 38.39 14.46
N LYS A 5 9.67 39.26 13.78
CA LYS A 5 8.29 38.98 13.38
C LYS A 5 8.20 37.84 12.34
N GLU A 6 9.05 37.85 11.31
CA GLU A 6 9.09 36.80 10.29
C GLU A 6 9.44 35.41 10.90
N ILE A 7 10.43 35.40 11.85
CA ILE A 7 10.78 34.17 12.57
C ILE A 7 9.60 33.66 13.39
N GLN A 8 8.89 34.57 14.08
CA GLN A 8 7.71 34.23 14.88
C GLN A 8 6.59 33.65 14.02
N ASP A 9 6.30 34.24 12.85
CA ASP A 9 5.28 33.73 11.92
C ASP A 9 5.65 32.36 11.39
N ARG A 10 6.93 32.12 11.08
CA ARG A 10 7.44 30.79 10.67
C ARG A 10 7.31 29.76 11.79
N MET A 11 7.64 30.11 13.03
CA MET A 11 7.45 29.25 14.19
C MET A 11 5.99 28.88 14.38
N ARG A 12 5.07 29.80 14.16
CA ARG A 12 3.62 29.55 14.25
C ARG A 12 3.18 28.53 13.19
N SER A 13 3.58 28.70 11.94
CA SER A 13 3.29 27.78 10.85
C SER A 13 3.81 26.37 11.14
N ILE A 14 5.04 26.22 11.64
CA ILE A 14 5.61 24.92 12.01
C ILE A 14 4.87 24.30 13.18
N LYS A 15 4.44 25.07 14.18
CA LYS A 15 3.60 24.56 15.29
C LYS A 15 2.27 24.01 14.79
N ASP A 16 1.66 24.64 13.79
CA ASP A 16 0.40 24.15 13.22
C ASP A 16 0.64 22.89 12.37
N THR A 17 1.72 22.84 11.58
CA THR A 17 2.15 21.63 10.88
C THR A 17 2.38 20.47 11.85
N LEU A 18 3.03 20.71 12.99
CA LEU A 18 3.28 19.70 14.01
C LEU A 18 1.99 19.11 14.59
N LYS A 19 0.94 19.92 14.78
CA LYS A 19 -0.38 19.41 15.22
C LYS A 19 -0.99 18.50 14.17
N ILE A 20 -0.88 18.87 12.89
CA ILE A 20 -1.42 18.08 11.77
C ILE A 20 -0.69 16.74 11.65
N THR A 21 0.66 16.75 11.64
CA THR A 21 1.45 15.52 11.51
C THR A 21 1.22 14.56 12.67
N ASN A 22 1.10 15.09 13.89
CA ASN A 22 0.81 14.28 15.08
C ASN A 22 -0.60 13.67 15.02
N ALA A 23 -1.60 14.43 14.57
CA ALA A 23 -2.96 13.90 14.36
C ALA A 23 -2.98 12.80 13.29
N MET A 24 -2.28 13.00 12.17
CA MET A 24 -2.16 11.99 11.11
C MET A 24 -1.44 10.73 11.57
N TYR A 25 -0.39 10.86 12.39
CA TYR A 25 0.28 9.74 13.03
C TYR A 25 -0.72 8.89 13.86
N MET A 26 -1.49 9.54 14.74
CA MET A 26 -2.47 8.85 15.60
C MET A 26 -3.56 8.14 14.78
N ILE A 27 -4.08 8.80 13.74
CA ILE A 27 -5.10 8.22 12.85
C ILE A 27 -4.55 6.99 12.13
N SER A 28 -3.34 7.08 11.55
CA SER A 28 -2.71 5.98 10.84
C SER A 28 -2.39 4.81 11.77
N SER A 29 -1.90 5.07 12.98
CA SER A 29 -1.67 4.06 14.02
C SER A 29 -2.97 3.30 14.39
N SER A 30 -4.07 4.03 14.57
CA SER A 30 -5.38 3.43 14.86
C SER A 30 -5.89 2.56 13.70
N LYS A 31 -5.76 3.05 12.46
CA LYS A 31 -6.15 2.30 11.26
C LYS A 31 -5.30 1.05 11.05
N LEU A 32 -3.99 1.13 11.27
CA LEU A 32 -3.08 -0.02 11.22
C LEU A 32 -3.47 -1.10 12.23
N LYS A 33 -3.80 -0.72 13.47
CA LYS A 33 -4.26 -1.69 14.48
C LYS A 33 -5.56 -2.37 14.08
N LYS A 34 -6.51 -1.60 13.52
CA LYS A 34 -7.79 -2.14 13.04
C LYS A 34 -7.58 -3.12 11.88
N SER A 35 -6.76 -2.78 10.89
CA SER A 35 -6.52 -3.65 9.72
C SER A 35 -5.82 -4.94 10.08
N LYS A 36 -4.82 -4.91 10.98
CA LYS A 36 -4.16 -6.12 11.49
C LYS A 36 -5.15 -7.06 12.18
N LYS A 37 -6.10 -6.52 12.94
CA LYS A 37 -7.16 -7.34 13.55
C LYS A 37 -8.07 -7.96 12.49
N MET A 38 -8.48 -7.20 11.48
CA MET A 38 -9.32 -7.71 10.38
C MET A 38 -8.64 -8.86 9.64
N LEU A 39 -7.32 -8.78 9.40
CA LEU A 39 -6.55 -9.86 8.78
C LEU A 39 -6.56 -11.10 9.68
N ALA A 40 -6.19 -10.96 10.94
CA ALA A 40 -6.14 -12.06 11.90
C ALA A 40 -7.50 -12.77 12.08
N ASP A 41 -8.62 -12.03 12.01
CA ASP A 41 -9.97 -12.58 12.15
C ASP A 41 -10.41 -13.42 10.92
N THR A 42 -9.84 -13.16 9.74
CA THR A 42 -10.24 -13.83 8.47
C THR A 42 -9.22 -14.83 7.95
N GLU A 43 -7.97 -14.69 8.32
CA GLU A 43 -6.85 -15.53 7.90
C GLU A 43 -7.09 -17.04 8.13
N PRO A 44 -7.65 -17.51 9.27
CA PRO A 44 -7.90 -18.93 9.51
C PRO A 44 -8.83 -19.57 8.46
N TYR A 45 -9.84 -18.83 7.98
CA TYR A 45 -10.75 -19.32 6.94
C TYR A 45 -10.01 -19.58 5.63
N PHE A 46 -9.14 -18.67 5.22
CA PHE A 46 -8.39 -18.83 3.96
C PHE A 46 -7.30 -19.87 4.04
N TYR A 47 -6.65 -20.04 5.19
CA TYR A 47 -5.75 -21.17 5.44
C TYR A 47 -6.48 -22.52 5.35
N THR A 48 -7.73 -22.60 5.84
CA THR A 48 -8.54 -23.80 5.70
C THR A 48 -8.83 -24.12 4.23
N LEU A 49 -9.21 -23.13 3.42
CA LEU A 49 -9.41 -23.32 1.98
C LEU A 49 -8.13 -23.81 1.29
N GLN A 50 -6.99 -23.20 1.60
CA GLN A 50 -5.68 -23.61 1.04
C GLN A 50 -5.31 -25.03 1.46
N SER A 51 -5.57 -25.40 2.70
CA SER A 51 -5.33 -26.74 3.23
C SER A 51 -6.21 -27.79 2.51
N GLU A 52 -7.50 -27.51 2.31
CA GLU A 52 -8.40 -28.42 1.58
C GLU A 52 -8.02 -28.54 0.11
N MET A 53 -7.63 -27.45 -0.55
CA MET A 53 -7.08 -27.51 -1.91
C MET A 53 -5.82 -28.38 -1.99
N SER A 54 -4.90 -28.21 -1.03
CA SER A 54 -3.69 -29.04 -0.92
C SER A 54 -4.03 -30.52 -0.72
N ARG A 55 -5.05 -30.81 0.08
CA ARG A 55 -5.54 -32.18 0.34
C ARG A 55 -6.11 -32.81 -0.93
N ILE A 56 -6.95 -32.08 -1.67
CA ILE A 56 -7.53 -32.55 -2.94
C ILE A 56 -6.43 -32.82 -3.97
N LEU A 57 -5.51 -31.87 -4.17
CA LEU A 57 -4.42 -31.99 -5.16
C LEU A 57 -3.44 -33.11 -4.84
N ARG A 58 -3.26 -33.46 -3.57
CA ARG A 58 -2.43 -34.60 -3.15
C ARG A 58 -3.07 -35.94 -3.54
N HIS A 59 -4.40 -36.08 -3.43
CA HIS A 59 -5.12 -37.29 -3.80
C HIS A 59 -5.35 -37.39 -5.31
N LEU A 60 -5.45 -36.26 -5.99
CA LEU A 60 -5.74 -36.17 -7.42
C LEU A 60 -4.73 -35.24 -8.12
N PRO A 61 -3.45 -35.65 -8.22
CA PRO A 61 -2.39 -34.77 -8.76
C PRO A 61 -2.59 -34.44 -10.24
N ASP A 62 -3.27 -35.35 -10.99
CA ASP A 62 -3.51 -35.18 -12.42
C ASP A 62 -4.86 -34.52 -12.74
N MET A 63 -5.56 -34.03 -11.73
CA MET A 63 -6.84 -33.34 -11.89
C MET A 63 -6.75 -32.24 -12.94
N ASN A 64 -7.65 -32.24 -13.88
CA ASN A 64 -7.75 -31.22 -14.93
C ASN A 64 -8.75 -30.15 -14.52
N SER A 65 -8.26 -28.98 -14.21
CA SER A 65 -9.10 -27.82 -13.91
C SER A 65 -8.53 -26.59 -14.63
N ILE A 66 -9.42 -25.73 -15.09
CA ILE A 66 -9.06 -24.46 -15.77
C ILE A 66 -8.13 -23.58 -14.94
N TYR A 67 -8.22 -23.66 -13.62
CA TYR A 67 -7.43 -22.85 -12.70
C TYR A 67 -5.97 -23.30 -12.57
N PHE A 68 -5.60 -24.50 -13.04
CA PHE A 68 -4.23 -25.02 -13.04
C PHE A 68 -3.65 -25.17 -14.46
N LYS A 69 -4.42 -24.78 -15.46
CA LYS A 69 -4.03 -24.91 -16.85
C LYS A 69 -2.99 -23.84 -17.20
N THR A 70 -1.78 -24.26 -17.50
CA THR A 70 -0.72 -23.40 -17.98
C THR A 70 -0.75 -23.37 -19.51
N ASN A 71 -0.79 -22.19 -20.12
CA ASN A 71 -0.68 -22.02 -21.57
C ASN A 71 0.80 -22.07 -22.00
N ALA A 72 1.46 -23.22 -21.69
CA ALA A 72 2.90 -23.41 -21.93
C ALA A 72 3.30 -23.31 -23.41
N GLU A 73 2.35 -23.58 -24.31
CA GLU A 73 2.56 -23.49 -25.77
C GLU A 73 2.68 -22.05 -26.27
N ILE A 74 2.12 -21.08 -25.51
CA ILE A 74 2.19 -19.66 -25.87
C ILE A 74 3.43 -19.05 -25.18
N PRO A 75 4.34 -18.40 -25.92
CA PRO A 75 5.46 -17.67 -25.31
C PRO A 75 4.96 -16.68 -24.25
N GLU A 76 5.64 -16.63 -23.12
CA GLU A 76 5.22 -15.85 -21.95
C GLU A 76 4.90 -14.39 -22.30
N ARG A 77 5.71 -13.78 -23.16
CA ARG A 77 5.53 -12.39 -23.61
C ARG A 77 4.22 -12.13 -24.37
N LYS A 78 3.69 -13.15 -25.03
CA LYS A 78 2.45 -13.08 -25.86
C LYS A 78 1.20 -13.54 -25.13
N ARG A 79 1.30 -14.02 -23.88
CA ARG A 79 0.14 -14.38 -23.08
C ARG A 79 -0.59 -13.11 -22.64
N LYS A 80 -1.90 -13.13 -22.68
CA LYS A 80 -2.75 -12.01 -22.22
C LYS A 80 -2.70 -11.95 -20.71
N ALA A 81 -1.93 -11.01 -20.17
CA ALA A 81 -1.76 -10.85 -18.72
C ALA A 81 -2.67 -9.77 -18.15
N GLY A 82 -3.33 -10.05 -17.05
CA GLY A 82 -4.03 -9.06 -16.23
C GLY A 82 -3.18 -8.69 -15.02
N TYR A 83 -2.93 -7.41 -14.82
CA TYR A 83 -2.21 -6.91 -13.66
C TYR A 83 -3.12 -6.06 -12.79
N ILE A 84 -3.25 -6.47 -11.53
CA ILE A 84 -3.94 -5.68 -10.50
C ILE A 84 -2.85 -4.97 -9.70
N VAL A 85 -2.88 -3.64 -9.67
CA VAL A 85 -1.92 -2.83 -8.91
C VAL A 85 -2.65 -2.12 -7.78
N ILE A 86 -2.24 -2.41 -6.53
CA ILE A 86 -2.86 -1.81 -5.34
C ILE A 86 -1.99 -0.66 -4.85
N THR A 87 -2.44 0.57 -5.07
CA THR A 87 -1.81 1.81 -4.60
C THR A 87 -2.67 2.49 -3.53
N ALA A 88 -2.19 3.58 -2.95
CA ALA A 88 -2.97 4.36 -2.00
C ALA A 88 -3.94 5.34 -2.70
N ASP A 89 -5.04 5.67 -2.01
CA ASP A 89 -5.94 6.76 -2.43
C ASP A 89 -5.37 8.14 -2.05
N LYS A 90 -4.51 8.23 -1.03
CA LYS A 90 -3.96 9.48 -0.49
C LYS A 90 -2.46 9.41 -0.32
N GLY A 91 -1.79 10.54 -0.48
CA GLY A 91 -0.35 10.68 -0.32
C GLY A 91 0.13 10.70 1.14
N LEU A 92 1.32 11.24 1.33
CA LEU A 92 2.01 11.38 2.62
C LEU A 92 2.36 10.03 3.29
N ALA A 93 2.52 8.99 2.50
CA ALA A 93 2.91 7.65 2.93
C ALA A 93 4.37 7.31 2.53
N GLY A 94 5.26 8.26 2.63
CA GLY A 94 6.68 8.04 2.28
C GLY A 94 6.87 7.53 0.86
N SER A 95 7.69 6.49 0.70
CA SER A 95 8.00 5.86 -0.60
C SER A 95 7.01 4.77 -1.01
N TYR A 96 5.97 4.48 -0.23
CA TYR A 96 5.01 3.39 -0.46
C TYR A 96 4.52 3.31 -1.92
N ASN A 97 3.92 4.40 -2.44
CA ASN A 97 3.40 4.40 -3.81
C ASN A 97 4.52 4.33 -4.85
N HIS A 98 5.65 5.00 -4.63
CA HIS A 98 6.76 4.99 -5.55
C HIS A 98 7.31 3.58 -5.78
N ASN A 99 7.48 2.81 -4.71
CA ASN A 99 8.03 1.46 -4.78
C ASN A 99 7.12 0.52 -5.58
N ILE A 100 5.80 0.56 -5.34
CA ILE A 100 4.87 -0.31 -6.04
C ILE A 100 4.69 0.08 -7.51
N LEU A 101 4.66 1.38 -7.82
CA LEU A 101 4.54 1.86 -9.19
C LEU A 101 5.76 1.49 -10.02
N LYS A 102 6.97 1.54 -9.44
CA LYS A 102 8.20 1.11 -10.09
C LYS A 102 8.14 -0.37 -10.49
N ILE A 103 7.77 -1.25 -9.55
CA ILE A 103 7.65 -2.69 -9.84
C ILE A 103 6.55 -2.95 -10.88
N ALA A 104 5.43 -2.24 -10.80
CA ALA A 104 4.37 -2.37 -11.78
C ALA A 104 4.87 -2.02 -13.19
N GLU A 105 5.62 -0.96 -13.39
CA GLU A 105 6.20 -0.61 -14.68
C GLU A 105 7.19 -1.66 -15.20
N GLU A 106 8.02 -2.19 -14.30
CA GLU A 106 8.98 -3.26 -14.66
C GLU A 106 8.25 -4.53 -15.12
N GLU A 107 7.10 -4.88 -14.51
CA GLU A 107 6.29 -6.03 -14.92
C GLU A 107 5.55 -5.78 -16.23
N LEU A 108 4.95 -4.61 -16.42
CA LEU A 108 4.26 -4.26 -17.65
C LEU A 108 5.20 -4.27 -18.86
N ALA A 109 6.45 -3.87 -18.68
CA ALA A 109 7.47 -3.87 -19.73
C ALA A 109 7.84 -5.28 -20.23
N LYS A 110 7.52 -6.34 -19.48
CA LYS A 110 7.79 -7.74 -19.87
C LYS A 110 6.77 -8.31 -20.86
N ARG A 111 5.64 -7.63 -21.07
CA ARG A 111 4.48 -8.13 -21.82
C ARG A 111 4.20 -7.25 -23.04
N ASP A 112 3.78 -7.89 -24.13
CA ASP A 112 3.33 -7.18 -25.35
C ASP A 112 1.83 -6.85 -25.26
N ASP A 113 1.04 -7.68 -24.59
CA ASP A 113 -0.40 -7.50 -24.38
C ASP A 113 -0.77 -7.69 -22.91
N TYR A 114 -1.42 -6.69 -22.34
CA TYR A 114 -1.85 -6.71 -20.95
C TYR A 114 -3.08 -5.84 -20.71
N LYS A 115 -3.86 -6.21 -19.68
CA LYS A 115 -4.89 -5.36 -19.09
C LYS A 115 -4.43 -4.90 -17.71
N LEU A 116 -4.50 -3.60 -17.45
CA LEU A 116 -4.07 -2.99 -16.20
C LEU A 116 -5.28 -2.54 -15.37
N PHE A 117 -5.42 -3.12 -14.19
CA PHE A 117 -6.46 -2.84 -13.21
C PHE A 117 -5.82 -2.11 -12.03
N VAL A 118 -6.16 -0.84 -11.83
CA VAL A 118 -5.53 -0.02 -10.80
C VAL A 118 -6.50 0.26 -9.67
N LEU A 119 -6.13 -0.13 -8.46
CA LEU A 119 -6.79 0.20 -7.21
C LEU A 119 -6.05 1.36 -6.55
N GLY A 120 -6.79 2.37 -6.10
CA GLY A 120 -6.23 3.58 -5.49
C GLY A 120 -6.03 4.73 -6.49
N GLU A 121 -6.41 5.93 -6.06
CA GLU A 121 -6.44 7.13 -6.90
C GLU A 121 -5.05 7.58 -7.35
N LEU A 122 -4.02 7.42 -6.50
CA LEU A 122 -2.67 7.86 -6.87
C LEU A 122 -2.08 7.04 -8.02
N GLY A 123 -2.31 5.73 -8.02
CA GLY A 123 -1.87 4.86 -9.11
C GLY A 123 -2.60 5.17 -10.42
N ARG A 124 -3.92 5.37 -10.34
CA ARG A 124 -4.73 5.74 -11.52
C ARG A 124 -4.20 7.02 -12.16
N HIS A 125 -4.04 8.08 -11.38
CA HIS A 125 -3.52 9.34 -11.85
C HIS A 125 -2.11 9.23 -12.43
N TYR A 126 -1.24 8.43 -11.81
CA TYR A 126 0.12 8.19 -12.28
C TYR A 126 0.15 7.52 -13.66
N PHE A 127 -0.59 6.44 -13.86
CA PHE A 127 -0.61 5.73 -15.13
C PHE A 127 -1.31 6.53 -16.23
N GLU A 128 -2.36 7.28 -15.91
CA GLU A 128 -3.03 8.18 -16.84
C GLU A 128 -2.07 9.30 -17.31
N GLN A 129 -1.30 9.91 -16.41
CA GLN A 129 -0.29 10.92 -16.78
C GLN A 129 0.80 10.36 -17.70
N LYS A 130 1.17 9.09 -17.52
CA LYS A 130 2.14 8.41 -18.38
C LYS A 130 1.54 7.92 -19.70
N GLY A 131 0.25 8.08 -19.93
CA GLY A 131 -0.42 7.58 -21.13
C GLY A 131 -0.54 6.05 -21.16
N ILE A 132 -0.38 5.35 -20.03
CA ILE A 132 -0.57 3.90 -19.92
C ILE A 132 -2.08 3.63 -19.79
N ASN A 133 -2.59 2.75 -20.66
CA ASN A 133 -4.01 2.43 -20.68
C ASN A 133 -4.40 1.60 -19.44
N ILE A 134 -5.38 2.09 -18.67
CA ILE A 134 -5.96 1.40 -17.52
C ILE A 134 -7.41 1.05 -17.79
N ASP A 135 -7.91 -0.01 -17.16
CA ASP A 135 -9.33 -0.31 -17.20
C ASP A 135 -10.12 0.74 -16.41
N LYS A 136 -10.93 1.54 -17.12
CA LYS A 136 -11.68 2.67 -16.55
C LYS A 136 -12.90 2.23 -15.76
N GLN A 137 -13.45 1.07 -16.04
CA GLN A 137 -14.63 0.53 -15.34
C GLN A 137 -14.25 -0.09 -14.01
N PHE A 138 -13.00 -0.55 -13.89
CA PHE A 138 -12.45 -1.13 -12.69
C PHE A 138 -12.00 -0.02 -11.70
N HIS A 139 -12.97 0.55 -11.01
CA HIS A 139 -12.73 1.66 -10.07
C HIS A 139 -13.14 1.29 -8.65
N PHE A 140 -12.15 0.94 -7.83
CA PHE A 140 -12.35 0.59 -6.42
C PHE A 140 -11.43 1.42 -5.52
N VAL A 141 -12.01 1.92 -4.43
CA VAL A 141 -11.28 2.62 -3.36
C VAL A 141 -10.60 1.61 -2.46
N VAL A 142 -9.36 1.87 -2.06
CA VAL A 142 -8.57 0.97 -1.20
C VAL A 142 -8.84 1.21 0.29
N GLN A 143 -9.35 2.38 0.65
CA GLN A 143 -9.68 2.69 2.04
C GLN A 143 -10.75 1.73 2.59
N ASP A 144 -10.57 1.33 3.86
CA ASP A 144 -11.45 0.40 4.57
C ASP A 144 -11.74 -0.88 3.76
N PRO A 145 -10.74 -1.75 3.54
CA PRO A 145 -10.89 -2.99 2.80
C PRO A 145 -11.98 -3.86 3.42
N SER A 146 -12.83 -4.48 2.56
CA SER A 146 -13.90 -5.36 3.01
C SER A 146 -13.99 -6.61 2.14
N LEU A 147 -14.43 -7.72 2.73
CA LEU A 147 -14.61 -8.98 2.02
C LEU A 147 -15.59 -8.86 0.84
N SER A 148 -16.65 -8.05 0.98
CA SER A 148 -17.62 -7.82 -0.10
C SER A 148 -17.00 -7.08 -1.30
N ARG A 149 -16.07 -6.16 -1.05
CA ARG A 149 -15.31 -5.48 -2.11
C ARG A 149 -14.34 -6.43 -2.78
N ALA A 150 -13.59 -7.22 -2.00
CA ALA A 150 -12.69 -8.24 -2.53
C ALA A 150 -13.42 -9.25 -3.41
N ARG A 151 -14.64 -9.66 -2.99
CA ARG A 151 -15.48 -10.56 -3.77
C ARG A 151 -15.85 -9.97 -5.12
N ARG A 152 -16.33 -8.73 -5.18
CA ARG A 152 -16.65 -8.06 -6.47
C ARG A 152 -15.44 -7.95 -7.38
N ILE A 153 -14.29 -7.55 -6.82
CA ILE A 153 -13.03 -7.50 -7.57
C ILE A 153 -12.69 -8.86 -8.14
N ALA A 154 -12.73 -9.91 -7.31
CA ALA A 154 -12.41 -11.26 -7.73
C ALA A 154 -13.40 -11.80 -8.79
N GLU A 155 -14.70 -11.54 -8.65
CA GLU A 155 -15.74 -11.93 -9.61
C GLU A 155 -15.50 -11.28 -10.99
N ASP A 156 -15.21 -9.98 -11.05
CA ASP A 156 -14.89 -9.28 -12.30
C ASP A 156 -13.67 -9.88 -12.99
N LEU A 157 -12.61 -10.19 -12.24
CA LEU A 157 -11.37 -10.76 -12.76
C LEU A 157 -11.54 -12.23 -13.20
N LEU A 158 -12.24 -13.05 -12.40
CA LEU A 158 -12.55 -14.44 -12.73
C LEU A 158 -13.40 -14.52 -13.99
N LYS A 159 -14.33 -13.59 -14.20
CA LYS A 159 -15.11 -13.52 -15.43
C LYS A 159 -14.21 -13.37 -16.65
N LEU A 160 -13.24 -12.43 -16.61
CA LEU A 160 -12.30 -12.22 -17.71
C LEU A 160 -11.39 -13.44 -17.95
N TYR A 161 -11.02 -14.15 -16.90
CA TYR A 161 -10.25 -15.38 -16.99
C TYR A 161 -11.08 -16.53 -17.62
N HIS A 162 -12.34 -16.71 -17.20
CA HIS A 162 -13.23 -17.73 -17.73
C HIS A 162 -13.63 -17.50 -19.19
N THR A 163 -13.70 -16.22 -19.62
CA THR A 163 -13.98 -15.87 -21.03
C THR A 163 -12.74 -15.93 -21.93
N ASN A 164 -11.58 -16.38 -21.43
CA ASN A 164 -10.29 -16.39 -22.13
C ASN A 164 -9.85 -15.00 -22.65
N GLU A 165 -10.32 -13.94 -22.00
CA GLU A 165 -9.80 -12.60 -22.24
C GLU A 165 -8.46 -12.38 -21.54
N LEU A 166 -8.16 -13.17 -20.50
CA LEU A 166 -6.90 -13.22 -19.79
C LEU A 166 -6.41 -14.67 -19.70
N ASP A 167 -5.12 -14.89 -19.96
CA ASP A 167 -4.42 -16.16 -19.79
C ASP A 167 -3.78 -16.26 -18.40
N GLU A 168 -3.35 -15.12 -17.86
CA GLU A 168 -2.66 -15.02 -16.59
C GLU A 168 -3.17 -13.80 -15.82
N LEU A 169 -3.21 -13.92 -14.50
CA LEU A 169 -3.62 -12.84 -13.60
C LEU A 169 -2.60 -12.68 -12.48
N TYR A 170 -2.10 -11.46 -12.34
CA TYR A 170 -1.12 -11.06 -11.34
C TYR A 170 -1.67 -9.98 -10.43
N ILE A 171 -1.23 -9.97 -9.19
CA ILE A 171 -1.51 -8.91 -8.23
C ILE A 171 -0.20 -8.32 -7.74
N ILE A 172 -0.10 -7.00 -7.79
CA ILE A 172 1.06 -6.23 -7.36
C ILE A 172 0.64 -5.42 -6.14
N TYR A 173 1.21 -5.73 -5.00
CA TYR A 173 0.84 -5.13 -3.73
C TYR A 173 2.04 -5.09 -2.79
N THR A 174 1.93 -4.35 -1.69
CA THR A 174 2.99 -4.24 -0.69
C THR A 174 2.69 -5.13 0.49
N THR A 175 3.69 -5.92 0.91
CA THR A 175 3.65 -6.77 2.10
C THR A 175 4.51 -6.20 3.22
N MET A 176 4.17 -6.53 4.45
CA MET A 176 4.93 -6.14 5.63
C MET A 176 5.91 -7.24 6.01
N VAL A 177 7.19 -7.05 5.70
CA VAL A 177 8.26 -7.98 6.11
C VAL A 177 8.47 -7.91 7.63
N ASN A 178 8.48 -6.69 8.17
CA ASN A 178 8.52 -6.41 9.61
C ASN A 178 7.96 -5.00 9.88
N ALA A 179 7.97 -4.55 11.14
CA ALA A 179 7.42 -3.25 11.52
C ALA A 179 8.11 -2.05 10.85
N MET A 180 9.33 -2.21 10.36
CA MET A 180 10.13 -1.14 9.75
C MET A 180 10.36 -1.33 8.24
N GLN A 181 10.07 -2.52 7.72
CA GLN A 181 10.38 -2.87 6.34
C GLN A 181 9.14 -3.39 5.62
N GLU A 182 8.84 -2.75 4.53
CA GLU A 182 7.77 -3.08 3.60
C GLU A 182 8.38 -3.40 2.24
N GLU A 183 7.82 -4.37 1.55
CA GLU A 183 8.30 -4.79 0.24
C GLU A 183 7.13 -4.89 -0.73
N ALA A 184 7.27 -4.23 -1.87
CA ALA A 184 6.34 -4.39 -2.97
C ALA A 184 6.66 -5.68 -3.72
N GLN A 185 5.65 -6.50 -3.98
CA GLN A 185 5.82 -7.80 -4.61
C GLN A 185 4.78 -8.05 -5.69
N VAL A 186 5.10 -9.00 -6.55
CA VAL A 186 4.24 -9.52 -7.61
C VAL A 186 3.85 -10.94 -7.27
N ALA A 187 2.57 -11.22 -7.15
CA ALA A 187 2.08 -12.57 -6.93
C ALA A 187 1.20 -13.00 -8.11
N GLN A 188 1.42 -14.22 -8.60
CA GLN A 188 0.55 -14.81 -9.60
C GLN A 188 -0.72 -15.32 -8.92
N LEU A 189 -1.86 -14.80 -9.34
CA LEU A 189 -3.16 -15.19 -8.82
C LEU A 189 -3.77 -16.34 -9.61
N LEU A 190 -3.65 -16.31 -10.94
CA LEU A 190 -4.09 -17.37 -11.86
C LEU A 190 -3.12 -17.46 -13.07
N PRO A 191 -2.95 -18.67 -13.67
CA PRO A 191 -3.34 -19.97 -13.12
C PRO A 191 -2.59 -20.28 -11.82
N LEU A 192 -3.24 -21.05 -10.95
CA LEU A 192 -2.63 -21.52 -9.71
C LEU A 192 -1.51 -22.53 -10.00
N LYS A 193 -0.40 -22.44 -9.28
CA LYS A 193 0.67 -23.42 -9.39
C LYS A 193 0.42 -24.56 -8.41
N LYS A 194 0.25 -25.79 -8.90
CA LYS A 194 0.09 -26.97 -8.03
C LYS A 194 1.22 -27.12 -7.01
N ALA A 195 2.40 -26.60 -7.31
CA ALA A 195 3.55 -26.62 -6.40
C ALA A 195 3.33 -25.80 -5.11
N ASP A 196 2.57 -24.71 -5.19
CA ASP A 196 2.31 -23.82 -4.06
C ASP A 196 1.37 -24.46 -3.01
N PHE A 197 0.69 -25.55 -3.40
CA PHE A 197 -0.22 -26.32 -2.54
C PHE A 197 0.41 -27.61 -2.01
N LYS A 198 1.71 -27.85 -2.22
CA LYS A 198 2.41 -29.01 -1.65
C LYS A 198 2.80 -28.69 -0.20
N ILE A 199 1.90 -28.98 0.74
CA ILE A 199 2.23 -28.92 2.16
C ILE A 199 3.02 -30.18 2.52
N PRO A 200 4.22 -30.06 3.14
CA PRO A 200 4.95 -31.20 3.68
C PRO A 200 4.08 -31.91 4.72
N VAL A 201 3.65 -33.12 4.44
CA VAL A 201 2.92 -33.96 5.39
C VAL A 201 3.91 -34.90 6.06
N PRO A 202 3.83 -35.11 7.38
CA PRO A 202 4.56 -36.19 8.02
C PRO A 202 4.28 -37.52 7.32
N ILE A 203 5.30 -38.33 7.08
CA ILE A 203 5.26 -39.58 6.29
C ILE A 203 4.28 -40.60 6.83
N ASP A 204 3.87 -40.45 8.10
CA ASP A 204 3.05 -41.43 8.84
C ASP A 204 1.52 -41.17 8.81
N ILE A 205 1.05 -40.16 8.07
CA ILE A 205 -0.40 -39.96 7.95
C ILE A 205 -0.94 -40.83 6.83
N PRO A 206 -1.80 -41.83 7.15
CA PRO A 206 -2.46 -42.64 6.12
C PRO A 206 -3.22 -41.75 5.15
N LEU A 207 -3.21 -42.09 3.85
CA LEU A 207 -4.09 -41.48 2.86
C LEU A 207 -5.52 -41.78 3.26
N GLU A 208 -6.20 -40.81 3.90
CA GLU A 208 -7.61 -40.92 4.18
C GLU A 208 -8.40 -41.05 2.87
N GLY A 209 -9.38 -41.91 2.84
CA GLY A 209 -10.30 -42.00 1.72
C GLY A 209 -11.03 -40.67 1.52
N LEU A 210 -10.72 -39.95 0.45
CA LEU A 210 -11.36 -38.70 0.09
C LEU A 210 -12.55 -38.96 -0.80
N ALA A 211 -13.77 -38.78 -0.29
CA ALA A 211 -15.01 -38.88 -1.10
C ALA A 211 -15.47 -37.45 -1.44
N LEU A 212 -15.24 -37.03 -2.68
CA LEU A 212 -15.71 -35.74 -3.20
C LEU A 212 -17.02 -35.93 -3.99
N LYS A 213 -18.02 -35.11 -3.66
CA LYS A 213 -19.33 -35.16 -4.34
C LYS A 213 -19.70 -33.75 -4.83
N PRO A 214 -20.19 -33.60 -6.06
CA PRO A 214 -20.42 -34.67 -7.06
C PRO A 214 -19.14 -35.18 -7.72
N SER A 215 -18.12 -34.27 -7.95
CA SER A 215 -16.79 -34.62 -8.47
C SER A 215 -15.72 -33.75 -7.85
N ALA A 216 -14.43 -34.08 -8.03
CA ALA A 216 -13.32 -33.28 -7.56
C ALA A 216 -13.23 -31.97 -8.33
N GLU A 217 -13.50 -31.97 -9.62
CA GLU A 217 -13.51 -30.82 -10.50
C GLU A 217 -14.57 -29.82 -10.05
N GLU A 218 -15.81 -30.23 -9.84
CA GLU A 218 -16.88 -29.33 -9.36
C GLU A 218 -16.60 -28.77 -7.97
N VAL A 219 -16.02 -29.57 -7.08
CA VAL A 219 -15.62 -29.09 -5.76
C VAL A 219 -14.54 -28.01 -5.88
N MET A 220 -13.56 -28.18 -6.77
CA MET A 220 -12.52 -27.17 -7.01
C MET A 220 -13.09 -25.92 -7.67
N ASP A 221 -14.05 -26.04 -8.57
CA ASP A 221 -14.72 -24.90 -9.22
C ASP A 221 -15.48 -24.04 -8.22
N HIS A 222 -15.84 -24.59 -7.05
CA HIS A 222 -16.42 -23.83 -5.95
C HIS A 222 -15.37 -23.31 -4.94
N ILE A 223 -14.30 -24.06 -4.70
CA ILE A 223 -13.28 -23.67 -3.71
C ILE A 223 -12.36 -22.57 -4.27
N VAL A 224 -11.88 -22.72 -5.51
CA VAL A 224 -10.90 -21.78 -6.09
C VAL A 224 -11.40 -20.34 -6.17
N PRO A 225 -12.64 -20.04 -6.60
CA PRO A 225 -13.14 -18.66 -6.56
C PRO A 225 -13.11 -18.07 -5.15
N ASN A 226 -13.48 -18.85 -4.12
CA ASN A 226 -13.42 -18.38 -2.73
C ASN A 226 -11.98 -18.18 -2.25
N TYR A 227 -11.04 -19.03 -2.67
CA TYR A 227 -9.62 -18.84 -2.42
C TYR A 227 -9.09 -17.53 -3.07
N VAL A 228 -9.46 -17.28 -4.33
CA VAL A 228 -9.11 -16.03 -5.03
C VAL A 228 -9.66 -14.80 -4.31
N VAL A 229 -10.92 -14.85 -3.87
CA VAL A 229 -11.53 -13.79 -3.04
C VAL A 229 -10.69 -13.55 -1.79
N GLY A 230 -10.28 -14.64 -1.13
CA GLY A 230 -9.46 -14.57 0.07
C GLY A 230 -8.09 -13.94 -0.16
N PHE A 231 -7.44 -14.35 -1.25
CA PHE A 231 -6.15 -13.79 -1.63
C PHE A 231 -6.26 -12.28 -1.92
N VAL A 232 -7.24 -11.88 -2.72
CA VAL A 232 -7.50 -10.45 -3.02
C VAL A 232 -7.81 -9.68 -1.74
N TYR A 233 -8.61 -10.25 -0.84
CA TYR A 233 -8.90 -9.62 0.45
C TYR A 233 -7.64 -9.45 1.31
N GLY A 234 -6.85 -10.50 1.45
CA GLY A 234 -5.57 -10.46 2.17
C GLY A 234 -4.64 -9.40 1.61
N ALA A 235 -4.46 -9.36 0.28
CA ALA A 235 -3.64 -8.37 -0.39
C ALA A 235 -4.14 -6.92 -0.17
N LEU A 236 -5.47 -6.70 -0.20
CA LEU A 236 -6.05 -5.38 0.10
C LEU A 236 -5.79 -4.94 1.53
N VAL A 237 -5.98 -5.84 2.51
CA VAL A 237 -5.78 -5.52 3.94
C VAL A 237 -4.31 -5.31 4.24
N GLU A 238 -3.44 -6.12 3.67
CA GLU A 238 -2.00 -6.02 3.85
C GLU A 238 -1.45 -4.74 3.20
N ALA A 239 -1.81 -4.45 1.96
CA ALA A 239 -1.46 -3.21 1.28
C ALA A 239 -1.93 -1.97 2.06
N PHE A 240 -3.17 -1.99 2.58
CA PHE A 240 -3.70 -0.92 3.43
C PHE A 240 -2.92 -0.80 4.74
N SER A 241 -2.52 -1.93 5.35
CA SER A 241 -1.70 -1.93 6.57
C SER A 241 -0.33 -1.30 6.32
N CYS A 242 0.32 -1.66 5.21
CA CYS A 242 1.59 -1.06 4.79
C CYS A 242 1.44 0.43 4.51
N GLU A 243 0.41 0.85 3.78
CA GLU A 243 0.12 2.27 3.54
C GLU A 243 -0.01 3.06 4.85
N GLN A 244 -0.74 2.52 5.84
CA GLN A 244 -0.90 3.20 7.14
C GLN A 244 0.39 3.19 7.95
N ASN A 245 1.19 2.12 7.89
CA ASN A 245 2.49 2.03 8.54
C ASN A 245 3.48 3.04 7.93
N ALA A 246 3.61 3.07 6.61
CA ALA A 246 4.46 4.03 5.90
C ALA A 246 4.08 5.48 6.22
N ARG A 247 2.77 5.78 6.26
CA ARG A 247 2.27 7.11 6.65
C ARG A 247 2.58 7.42 8.09
N MET A 248 2.41 6.49 9.01
CA MET A 248 2.73 6.65 10.43
C MET A 248 4.21 7.00 10.60
N MET A 249 5.11 6.25 9.98
CA MET A 249 6.56 6.49 10.03
C MET A 249 6.95 7.85 9.40
N ALA A 250 6.34 8.21 8.27
CA ALA A 250 6.57 9.50 7.61
C ALA A 250 6.11 10.68 8.49
N MET A 251 4.96 10.55 9.15
CA MET A 251 4.43 11.58 10.05
C MET A 251 5.25 11.69 11.34
N GLU A 252 5.76 10.60 11.87
CA GLU A 252 6.69 10.61 13.00
C GLU A 252 7.99 11.33 12.66
N GLY A 253 8.59 11.02 11.53
CA GLY A 253 9.78 11.73 11.02
C GLY A 253 9.53 13.23 10.84
N ALA A 254 8.41 13.60 10.21
CA ALA A 254 8.01 15.00 10.03
C ALA A 254 7.79 15.72 11.37
N THR A 255 7.17 15.05 12.34
CA THR A 255 6.95 15.59 13.70
C THR A 255 8.27 15.84 14.42
N ASN A 256 9.23 14.92 14.32
CA ASN A 256 10.55 15.07 14.94
C ASN A 256 11.36 16.20 14.28
N SER A 257 11.33 16.28 12.95
CA SER A 257 11.95 17.38 12.21
C SER A 257 11.35 18.74 12.56
N ALA A 258 10.02 18.82 12.67
CA ALA A 258 9.33 20.05 13.08
C ALA A 258 9.73 20.49 14.50
N LYS A 259 9.85 19.56 15.44
CA LYS A 259 10.34 19.88 16.81
C LYS A 259 11.76 20.42 16.81
N GLN A 260 12.64 19.87 15.99
CA GLN A 260 14.01 20.35 15.87
C GLN A 260 14.06 21.74 15.26
N MET A 261 13.34 21.97 14.15
CA MET A 261 13.24 23.30 13.53
C MET A 261 12.71 24.37 14.51
N LEU A 262 11.74 24.02 15.36
CA LEU A 262 11.24 24.94 16.38
C LEU A 262 12.29 25.32 17.39
N LYS A 263 13.16 24.39 17.81
CA LYS A 263 14.27 24.71 18.73
C LYS A 263 15.29 25.66 18.10
N GLU A 264 15.63 25.41 16.83
CA GLU A 264 16.55 26.27 16.08
C GLU A 264 15.99 27.70 15.90
N LEU A 265 14.73 27.79 15.49
CA LEU A 265 14.05 29.08 15.32
C LEU A 265 13.85 29.83 16.63
N ASP A 266 13.68 29.13 17.76
CA ASP A 266 13.58 29.81 19.08
C ASP A 266 14.90 30.49 19.44
N ILE A 267 16.04 29.87 19.16
CA ILE A 267 17.37 30.48 19.36
C ILE A 267 17.54 31.69 18.43
N GLU A 268 17.18 31.58 17.16
CA GLU A 268 17.25 32.69 16.20
C GLU A 268 16.34 33.84 16.59
N TYR A 269 15.11 33.54 17.01
CA TYR A 269 14.15 34.53 17.49
C TYR A 269 14.69 35.32 18.67
N ASN A 270 15.25 34.65 19.68
CA ASN A 270 15.80 35.30 20.84
C ASN A 270 17.00 36.21 20.49
N ARG A 271 17.87 35.79 19.56
CA ARG A 271 18.97 36.60 19.03
C ARG A 271 18.44 37.84 18.29
N ALA A 272 17.49 37.66 17.38
CA ALA A 272 16.89 38.76 16.61
C ALA A 272 16.17 39.76 17.53
N ARG A 273 15.43 39.26 18.53
CA ARG A 273 14.77 40.07 19.53
C ARG A 273 15.77 40.91 20.37
N GLN A 274 16.84 40.27 20.83
CA GLN A 274 17.90 41.01 21.59
C GLN A 274 18.57 42.07 20.73
N ALA A 275 18.88 41.76 19.47
CA ALA A 275 19.46 42.74 18.54
C ALA A 275 18.53 43.92 18.29
N ALA A 276 17.23 43.69 18.11
CA ALA A 276 16.24 44.75 17.92
C ALA A 276 16.13 45.65 19.16
N ILE A 277 16.04 45.06 20.37
CA ILE A 277 16.02 45.82 21.61
C ILE A 277 17.29 46.67 21.78
N THR A 278 18.46 46.09 21.49
CA THR A 278 19.75 46.83 21.58
C THR A 278 19.79 47.97 20.58
N GLN A 279 19.27 47.78 19.37
CA GLN A 279 19.18 48.84 18.37
C GLN A 279 18.25 49.97 18.82
N GLU A 280 17.04 49.64 19.30
CA GLU A 280 16.08 50.64 19.82
C GLU A 280 16.68 51.47 20.97
N ILE A 281 17.34 50.81 21.93
CA ILE A 281 18.02 51.49 23.04
C ILE A 281 19.12 52.43 22.50
N THR A 282 19.91 51.98 21.54
CA THR A 282 20.99 52.77 20.94
C THR A 282 20.44 53.98 20.19
N GLU A 283 19.34 53.82 19.45
CA GLU A 283 18.67 54.92 18.74
C GLU A 283 18.11 55.98 19.72
N VAL A 284 17.46 55.54 20.80
CA VAL A 284 16.96 56.42 21.84
C VAL A 284 18.09 57.20 22.51
N ILE A 285 19.20 56.53 22.85
CA ILE A 285 20.39 57.20 23.46
C ILE A 285 21.02 58.16 22.47
N ALA A 286 21.17 57.81 21.20
CA ALA A 286 21.71 58.68 20.16
C ALA A 286 20.83 59.93 19.95
N GLY A 287 19.50 59.73 19.90
CA GLY A 287 18.52 60.82 19.80
C GLY A 287 18.58 61.78 20.99
N ALA A 288 18.66 61.23 22.19
CA ALA A 288 18.80 62.06 23.42
C ALA A 288 20.11 62.88 23.47
N LYS A 289 21.25 62.29 23.02
CA LYS A 289 22.52 62.99 22.87
C LYS A 289 22.46 64.13 21.84
N SER A 290 21.85 63.85 20.66
CA SER A 290 21.68 64.83 19.58
C SER A 290 20.84 66.05 20.02
N GLN A 291 19.77 65.83 20.83
CA GLN A 291 18.98 66.95 21.40
C GLN A 291 19.74 67.77 22.40
N LYS A 292 20.61 67.19 23.25
CA LYS A 292 21.46 67.92 24.20
C LYS A 292 22.51 68.77 23.50
N THR A 293 23.05 68.34 22.36
CA THR A 293 24.03 69.03 21.57
C THR A 293 23.45 70.27 20.80
N LYS A 294 22.15 70.19 20.44
CA LYS A 294 21.43 71.30 19.78
C LYS A 294 20.94 72.39 20.76
N LYS A 295 21.00 72.17 22.07
CA LYS A 295 20.60 73.11 23.11
C LYS A 295 21.79 73.85 23.73
N LYS A 296 22.99 73.61 23.27
CA LYS A 296 24.22 74.44 23.54
C LYS A 296 24.58 75.19 22.26
#